data_fcdbb5cf92c6687e4ac8488c3495223c
#
_entry.id   fcdbb5cf92c6687e4ac8488c3495223c
#
_cell.length_a   1.000
_cell.length_b   1.000
_cell.length_c   1.000
_cell.angle_alpha   90.00
_cell.angle_beta   90.00
_cell.angle_gamma   90.00
#
_symmetry.space_group_name_H-M   'P 1'
#
loop_
_entity.id
_entity.type
_entity.pdbx_description
1 polymer ?
#
loop_
_entity_poly.entity_id
_entity_poly.type
_entity_poly.pdbx_seq_one_letter_code
_entity_poly.pdbx_strand_id
1 'polypeptide(L)'
;MSSLPPLSPEQLVKPRHFELRMSLIFFTLFVPLGTHVPYFPLWLQAKGFHAEQIAVILAAPMFLRVATTPFLTALADKASDRANVYVALVAASLILSAGYLLPPTYATVLAVSLALTVVWTPHSPIADSLALSGVRRFGSNYASMRKWGSISYLCANLAGGFILSASGAQAVPVIIFAALCAALAAGLIAPRLGRPRRASPLSAADIQQSAPKLLNRYFLYFSTGVGVITASHAFLYGFVSIYWKSIGISDSVVGLLWGWGVVAEICMFVVFTRAFASFSVVSIMLIAGIGAIVRWFAFPLIWPLGLGVGGFFAIQTLHAVSVALVLIGLQKMIGETVAEERTGAAQGIAYFSNGFFMAAATLISGPLYDRFGANGFFAMIPIALTGLALIGLAARSAPQRPLGR
;
A
#
# COMPACT_ATOMS: atom_id res chain seq x y z
N MET A 1 21.76 23.72 -23.04
CA MET A 1 21.77 22.65 -22.05
C MET A 1 22.34 23.21 -20.75
N SER A 2 21.53 23.61 -19.80
CA SER A 2 22.06 24.00 -18.50
C SER A 2 22.43 22.70 -17.75
N SER A 3 23.71 22.41 -17.68
CA SER A 3 24.25 21.32 -16.88
C SER A 3 23.76 21.51 -15.44
N LEU A 4 23.22 20.46 -14.84
CA LEU A 4 22.91 20.46 -13.41
C LEU A 4 24.17 20.87 -12.63
N PRO A 5 24.04 21.72 -11.60
CA PRO A 5 25.21 22.07 -10.80
C PRO A 5 25.83 20.77 -10.27
N PRO A 6 27.17 20.66 -10.31
CA PRO A 6 27.85 19.48 -9.78
C PRO A 6 27.47 19.27 -8.30
N LEU A 7 27.44 18.01 -7.87
CA LEU A 7 27.27 17.69 -6.45
C LEU A 7 28.45 18.30 -5.68
N SER A 8 28.19 18.84 -4.49
CA SER A 8 29.28 19.28 -3.62
C SER A 8 30.13 18.07 -3.22
N PRO A 9 31.42 18.25 -2.88
CA PRO A 9 32.28 17.17 -2.41
C PRO A 9 31.67 16.39 -1.23
N GLU A 10 30.96 17.08 -0.34
CA GLU A 10 30.26 16.49 0.80
C GLU A 10 29.10 15.58 0.37
N GLN A 11 28.42 15.92 -0.73
CA GLN A 11 27.31 15.11 -1.27
C GLN A 11 27.79 13.86 -2.02
N LEU A 12 29.07 13.77 -2.34
CA LEU A 12 29.71 12.60 -2.98
C LEU A 12 30.24 11.60 -1.92
N VAL A 13 30.41 12.03 -0.68
CA VAL A 13 30.86 11.15 0.40
C VAL A 13 29.68 10.33 0.91
N LYS A 14 29.83 9.00 0.90
CA LYS A 14 28.82 8.10 1.44
C LYS A 14 28.71 8.28 2.96
N PRO A 15 27.51 8.62 3.50
CA PRO A 15 27.32 8.70 4.93
C PRO A 15 27.64 7.37 5.62
N ARG A 16 28.28 7.45 6.79
CA ARG A 16 28.63 6.25 7.57
C ARG A 16 27.38 5.42 7.88
N HIS A 17 27.47 4.11 7.65
CA HIS A 17 26.36 3.15 7.88
C HIS A 17 25.07 3.48 7.10
N PHE A 18 25.20 4.00 5.88
CA PHE A 18 24.04 4.42 5.07
C PHE A 18 22.96 3.35 4.96
N GLU A 19 23.33 2.12 4.55
CA GLU A 19 22.38 1.02 4.35
C GLU A 19 21.70 0.61 5.65
N LEU A 20 22.43 0.56 6.76
CA LEU A 20 21.88 0.22 8.07
C LEU A 20 20.84 1.28 8.51
N ARG A 21 21.18 2.57 8.39
CA ARG A 21 20.26 3.67 8.74
C ARG A 21 19.00 3.64 7.90
N MET A 22 19.13 3.40 6.57
CA MET A 22 17.97 3.27 5.70
C MET A 22 17.15 2.02 6.02
N SER A 23 17.80 0.90 6.33
CA SER A 23 17.12 -0.33 6.77
C SER A 23 16.31 -0.12 8.06
N LEU A 24 16.85 0.62 9.02
CA LEU A 24 16.15 0.98 10.26
C LEU A 24 14.94 1.89 9.98
N ILE A 25 15.08 2.85 9.08
CA ILE A 25 13.97 3.69 8.64
C ILE A 25 12.87 2.83 8.03
N PHE A 26 13.17 1.95 7.08
CA PHE A 26 12.17 1.06 6.49
C PHE A 26 11.57 0.12 7.54
N PHE A 27 12.37 -0.42 8.43
CA PHE A 27 11.85 -1.29 9.49
C PHE A 27 10.82 -0.56 10.36
N THR A 28 11.18 0.59 10.91
CA THR A 28 10.30 1.33 11.83
C THR A 28 9.08 1.94 11.15
N LEU A 29 9.19 2.29 9.85
CA LEU A 29 8.10 2.86 9.05
C LEU A 29 6.95 1.88 8.85
N PHE A 30 7.23 0.57 8.70
CA PHE A 30 6.21 -0.43 8.39
C PHE A 30 5.60 -1.11 9.63
N VAL A 31 6.18 -0.96 10.82
CA VAL A 31 5.58 -1.46 12.07
C VAL A 31 4.21 -0.85 12.35
N PRO A 32 4.02 0.50 12.31
CA PRO A 32 2.70 1.08 12.54
C PRO A 32 1.67 0.60 11.49
N LEU A 33 2.08 0.43 10.24
CA LEU A 33 1.22 -0.04 9.16
C LEU A 33 0.78 -1.50 9.38
N GLY A 34 1.73 -2.37 9.78
CA GLY A 34 1.45 -3.78 10.10
C GLY A 34 0.55 -3.96 11.31
N THR A 35 0.45 -2.95 12.20
CA THR A 35 -0.51 -2.93 13.29
C THR A 35 -1.84 -2.31 12.86
N HIS A 36 -1.80 -1.20 12.14
CA HIS A 36 -2.99 -0.44 11.75
C HIS A 36 -3.93 -1.25 10.85
N VAL A 37 -3.41 -1.89 9.81
CA VAL A 37 -4.25 -2.59 8.82
C VAL A 37 -5.09 -3.71 9.46
N PRO A 38 -4.52 -4.67 10.21
CA PRO A 38 -5.30 -5.78 10.77
C PRO A 38 -6.07 -5.42 12.04
N TYR A 39 -5.61 -4.47 12.85
CA TYR A 39 -6.10 -4.32 14.23
C TYR A 39 -6.79 -2.99 14.53
N PHE A 40 -6.60 -1.95 13.71
CA PHE A 40 -7.27 -0.68 13.91
C PHE A 40 -8.81 -0.81 13.80
N PRO A 41 -9.37 -1.57 12.83
CA PRO A 41 -10.81 -1.84 12.79
C PRO A 41 -11.32 -2.56 14.05
N LEU A 42 -10.54 -3.49 14.63
CA LEU A 42 -10.89 -4.16 15.88
C LEU A 42 -10.95 -3.19 17.06
N TRP A 43 -10.00 -2.27 17.14
CA TRP A 43 -10.01 -1.23 18.16
C TRP A 43 -11.21 -0.31 18.01
N LEU A 44 -11.58 0.10 16.80
CA LEU A 44 -12.77 0.90 16.54
C LEU A 44 -14.03 0.17 17.00
N GLN A 45 -14.17 -1.11 16.66
CA GLN A 45 -15.29 -1.94 17.09
C GLN A 45 -15.33 -2.07 18.64
N ALA A 46 -14.18 -2.31 19.28
CA ALA A 46 -14.08 -2.40 20.74
C ALA A 46 -14.42 -1.08 21.45
N LYS A 47 -14.35 0.07 20.75
CA LYS A 47 -14.81 1.38 21.22
C LYS A 47 -16.31 1.64 20.98
N GLY A 48 -17.03 0.68 20.38
CA GLY A 48 -18.46 0.76 20.14
C GLY A 48 -18.85 1.47 18.84
N PHE A 49 -17.91 1.69 17.92
CA PHE A 49 -18.25 2.25 16.61
C PHE A 49 -18.95 1.21 15.74
N HIS A 50 -20.06 1.62 15.12
CA HIS A 50 -20.80 0.81 14.17
C HIS A 50 -20.02 0.65 12.84
N ALA A 51 -20.37 -0.37 12.05
CA ALA A 51 -19.67 -0.69 10.81
C ALA A 51 -19.61 0.49 9.82
N GLU A 52 -20.69 1.27 9.71
CA GLU A 52 -20.70 2.49 8.87
C GLU A 52 -19.69 3.55 9.34
N GLN A 53 -19.61 3.78 10.65
CA GLN A 53 -18.64 4.73 11.22
C GLN A 53 -17.20 4.24 11.00
N ILE A 54 -16.95 2.94 11.17
CA ILE A 54 -15.66 2.31 10.89
C ILE A 54 -15.30 2.52 9.42
N ALA A 55 -16.22 2.26 8.50
CA ALA A 55 -15.99 2.45 7.08
C ALA A 55 -15.63 3.89 6.73
N VAL A 56 -16.32 4.89 7.31
CA VAL A 56 -15.99 6.31 7.08
C VAL A 56 -14.61 6.66 7.66
N ILE A 57 -14.29 6.22 8.88
CA ILE A 57 -12.98 6.46 9.51
C ILE A 57 -11.84 5.87 8.67
N LEU A 58 -12.05 4.73 8.02
CA LEU A 58 -11.07 4.09 7.14
C LEU A 58 -11.02 4.74 5.75
N ALA A 59 -12.18 5.05 5.15
CA ALA A 59 -12.28 5.52 3.77
C ALA A 59 -11.91 7.01 3.59
N ALA A 60 -12.40 7.88 4.49
CA ALA A 60 -12.19 9.32 4.35
C ALA A 60 -10.70 9.72 4.30
N PRO A 61 -9.80 9.14 5.14
CA PRO A 61 -8.37 9.33 5.01
C PRO A 61 -7.80 8.86 3.66
N MET A 62 -8.36 7.79 3.07
CA MET A 62 -7.89 7.30 1.77
C MET A 62 -8.17 8.29 0.65
N PHE A 63 -9.33 8.96 0.63
CA PHE A 63 -9.62 10.03 -0.32
C PHE A 63 -8.66 11.21 -0.13
N LEU A 64 -8.44 11.62 1.12
CA LEU A 64 -7.58 12.75 1.43
C LEU A 64 -6.12 12.51 1.01
N ARG A 65 -5.57 11.33 1.27
CA ARG A 65 -4.17 11.00 0.92
C ARG A 65 -3.90 11.07 -0.57
N VAL A 66 -4.89 10.73 -1.40
CA VAL A 66 -4.75 10.77 -2.87
C VAL A 66 -4.41 12.18 -3.34
N ALA A 67 -5.01 13.19 -2.72
CA ALA A 67 -4.74 14.61 -3.05
C ALA A 67 -3.48 15.14 -2.36
N THR A 68 -3.27 14.81 -1.07
CA THR A 68 -2.23 15.45 -0.24
C THR A 68 -0.85 14.85 -0.42
N THR A 69 -0.73 13.54 -0.66
CA THR A 69 0.58 12.88 -0.75
C THR A 69 1.47 13.42 -1.87
N PRO A 70 0.98 13.61 -3.12
CA PRO A 70 1.81 14.17 -4.19
C PRO A 70 2.29 15.59 -3.87
N PHE A 71 1.43 16.40 -3.24
CA PHE A 71 1.79 17.76 -2.85
C PHE A 71 2.92 17.79 -1.80
N LEU A 72 2.82 16.98 -0.74
CA LEU A 72 3.81 16.94 0.33
C LEU A 72 5.14 16.32 -0.12
N THR A 73 5.10 15.33 -0.99
CA THR A 73 6.33 14.76 -1.57
C THR A 73 7.03 15.75 -2.49
N ALA A 74 6.27 16.51 -3.30
CA ALA A 74 6.84 17.58 -4.12
C ALA A 74 7.43 18.72 -3.27
N LEU A 75 6.83 19.01 -2.10
CA LEU A 75 7.39 19.97 -1.14
C LEU A 75 8.71 19.46 -0.56
N ALA A 76 8.81 18.17 -0.23
CA ALA A 76 10.04 17.55 0.24
C ALA A 76 11.17 17.64 -0.79
N ASP A 77 10.85 17.60 -2.08
CA ASP A 77 11.84 17.77 -3.16
C ASP A 77 12.40 19.19 -3.27
N LYS A 78 11.70 20.18 -2.71
CA LYS A 78 12.16 21.59 -2.67
C LYS A 78 12.97 21.90 -1.42
N ALA A 79 12.94 21.04 -0.41
CA ALA A 79 13.64 21.25 0.85
C ALA A 79 15.17 21.20 0.70
N SER A 80 15.87 21.77 1.66
CA SER A 80 17.34 21.70 1.75
C SER A 80 17.83 20.26 1.95
N ASP A 81 17.07 19.45 2.66
CA ASP A 81 17.30 18.02 2.84
C ASP A 81 15.97 17.29 3.06
N ARG A 82 15.70 16.23 2.29
CA ARG A 82 14.50 15.41 2.42
C ARG A 82 14.39 14.71 3.79
N ALA A 83 15.53 14.40 4.41
CA ALA A 83 15.54 13.78 5.72
C ALA A 83 14.97 14.70 6.81
N ASN A 84 15.14 16.03 6.69
CA ASN A 84 14.52 16.98 7.60
C ASN A 84 12.99 16.97 7.49
N VAL A 85 12.49 16.92 6.25
CA VAL A 85 11.03 16.82 6.00
C VAL A 85 10.50 15.50 6.53
N TYR A 86 11.21 14.39 6.30
CA TYR A 86 10.85 13.08 6.84
C TYR A 86 10.69 13.14 8.36
N VAL A 87 11.70 13.67 9.08
CA VAL A 87 11.67 13.80 10.54
C VAL A 87 10.52 14.67 11.02
N ALA A 88 10.29 15.81 10.37
CA ALA A 88 9.19 16.70 10.72
C ALA A 88 7.82 16.03 10.56
N LEU A 89 7.62 15.29 9.47
CA LEU A 89 6.38 14.56 9.23
C LEU A 89 6.19 13.39 10.21
N VAL A 90 7.27 12.66 10.56
CA VAL A 90 7.20 11.60 11.57
C VAL A 90 6.89 12.19 12.95
N ALA A 91 7.52 13.30 13.33
CA ALA A 91 7.22 14.00 14.58
C ALA A 91 5.77 14.48 14.64
N ALA A 92 5.26 15.06 13.55
CA ALA A 92 3.86 15.45 13.43
C ALA A 92 2.92 14.23 13.54
N SER A 93 3.28 13.10 12.91
CA SER A 93 2.52 11.85 13.01
C SER A 93 2.49 11.31 14.44
N LEU A 94 3.61 11.37 15.16
CA LEU A 94 3.69 10.98 16.55
C LEU A 94 2.75 11.84 17.42
N ILE A 95 2.82 13.16 17.28
CA ILE A 95 1.96 14.09 18.03
C ILE A 95 0.49 13.82 17.75
N LEU A 96 0.11 13.69 16.47
CA LEU A 96 -1.28 13.44 16.08
C LEU A 96 -1.77 12.08 16.54
N SER A 97 -0.92 11.03 16.51
CA SER A 97 -1.29 9.69 16.96
C SER A 97 -1.61 9.64 18.46
N ALA A 98 -1.06 10.55 19.28
CA ALA A 98 -1.46 10.70 20.67
C ALA A 98 -2.96 11.01 20.82
N GLY A 99 -3.60 11.58 19.80
CA GLY A 99 -5.04 11.80 19.78
C GLY A 99 -5.87 10.52 19.88
N TYR A 100 -5.36 9.37 19.48
CA TYR A 100 -6.02 8.08 19.67
C TYR A 100 -5.99 7.58 21.12
N LEU A 101 -5.14 8.16 21.96
CA LEU A 101 -5.05 7.85 23.41
C LEU A 101 -6.06 8.68 24.23
N LEU A 102 -6.67 9.70 23.63
CA LEU A 102 -7.75 10.49 24.24
C LEU A 102 -9.05 9.69 24.27
N PRO A 103 -10.05 10.10 25.06
CA PRO A 103 -11.39 9.49 25.04
C PRO A 103 -11.94 9.47 23.61
N PRO A 104 -12.21 8.28 23.03
CA PRO A 104 -12.52 8.16 21.62
C PRO A 104 -14.00 8.51 21.36
N THR A 105 -14.24 9.66 20.78
CA THR A 105 -15.51 9.97 20.12
C THR A 105 -15.36 9.78 18.62
N TYR A 106 -16.46 9.59 17.90
CA TYR A 106 -16.44 9.48 16.44
C TYR A 106 -15.75 10.67 15.77
N ALA A 107 -16.10 11.88 16.18
CA ALA A 107 -15.51 13.11 15.65
C ALA A 107 -14.00 13.22 15.92
N THR A 108 -13.58 12.87 17.15
CA THR A 108 -12.15 12.90 17.52
C THR A 108 -11.34 11.91 16.73
N VAL A 109 -11.81 10.64 16.64
CA VAL A 109 -11.09 9.60 15.91
C VAL A 109 -11.04 9.91 14.42
N LEU A 110 -12.13 10.37 13.82
CA LEU A 110 -12.17 10.77 12.42
C LEU A 110 -11.22 11.94 12.14
N ALA A 111 -11.24 12.99 12.98
CA ALA A 111 -10.36 14.16 12.83
C ALA A 111 -8.88 13.77 12.95
N VAL A 112 -8.53 12.93 13.94
CA VAL A 112 -7.16 12.40 14.09
C VAL A 112 -6.76 11.57 12.88
N SER A 113 -7.63 10.67 12.39
CA SER A 113 -7.35 9.83 11.22
C SER A 113 -7.13 10.68 9.95
N LEU A 114 -7.92 11.73 9.75
CA LEU A 114 -7.76 12.66 8.63
C LEU A 114 -6.46 13.47 8.74
N ALA A 115 -6.17 14.03 9.90
CA ALA A 115 -4.94 14.80 10.11
C ALA A 115 -3.69 13.91 10.00
N LEU A 116 -3.74 12.73 10.63
CA LEU A 116 -2.64 11.77 10.64
C LEU A 116 -2.31 11.28 9.23
N THR A 117 -3.31 10.98 8.39
CA THR A 117 -3.06 10.48 7.04
C THR A 117 -2.29 11.48 6.17
N VAL A 118 -2.53 12.78 6.35
CA VAL A 118 -1.82 13.84 5.60
C VAL A 118 -0.32 13.77 5.86
N VAL A 119 0.09 13.64 7.11
CA VAL A 119 1.51 13.66 7.49
C VAL A 119 2.16 12.27 7.43
N TRP A 120 1.41 11.19 7.58
CA TRP A 120 1.95 9.81 7.57
C TRP A 120 2.20 9.27 6.17
N THR A 121 1.25 9.47 5.26
CA THR A 121 1.33 8.85 3.91
C THR A 121 2.60 9.21 3.15
N PRO A 122 3.18 10.43 3.26
CA PRO A 122 4.42 10.79 2.58
C PRO A 122 5.69 10.10 3.12
N HIS A 123 5.64 9.44 4.28
CA HIS A 123 6.84 8.81 4.85
C HIS A 123 7.49 7.81 3.89
N SER A 124 6.68 6.91 3.29
CA SER A 124 7.22 5.87 2.39
C SER A 124 7.88 6.46 1.14
N PRO A 125 7.21 7.32 0.34
CA PRO A 125 7.84 7.87 -0.85
C PRO A 125 9.07 8.76 -0.53
N ILE A 126 9.11 9.43 0.62
CA ILE A 126 10.29 10.20 1.02
C ILE A 126 11.46 9.26 1.41
N ALA A 127 11.19 8.19 2.17
CA ALA A 127 12.18 7.18 2.52
C ALA A 127 12.72 6.47 1.26
N ASP A 128 11.84 6.10 0.32
CA ASP A 128 12.22 5.52 -0.98
C ASP A 128 13.12 6.47 -1.76
N SER A 129 12.79 7.75 -1.79
CA SER A 129 13.56 8.80 -2.45
C SER A 129 14.97 8.98 -1.86
N LEU A 130 15.11 8.90 -0.52
CA LEU A 130 16.41 8.92 0.16
C LEU A 130 17.23 7.68 -0.20
N ALA A 131 16.63 6.49 -0.15
CA ALA A 131 17.29 5.24 -0.51
C ALA A 131 17.76 5.23 -1.97
N LEU A 132 16.91 5.66 -2.90
CA LEU A 132 17.25 5.76 -4.32
C LEU A 132 18.36 6.79 -4.60
N SER A 133 18.43 7.87 -3.82
CA SER A 133 19.56 8.79 -3.89
C SER A 133 20.88 8.12 -3.50
N GLY A 134 20.85 7.24 -2.49
CA GLY A 134 22.02 6.43 -2.12
C GLY A 134 22.41 5.40 -3.19
N VAL A 135 21.42 4.78 -3.85
CA VAL A 135 21.68 3.90 -5.00
C VAL A 135 22.42 4.65 -6.11
N ARG A 136 21.92 5.83 -6.49
CA ARG A 136 22.51 6.65 -7.59
C ARG A 136 23.88 7.22 -7.25
N ARG A 137 24.10 7.65 -6.00
CA ARG A 137 25.34 8.33 -5.60
C ARG A 137 26.43 7.37 -5.15
N PHE A 138 26.06 6.27 -4.50
CA PHE A 138 27.00 5.41 -3.77
C PHE A 138 26.94 3.93 -4.21
N GLY A 139 26.09 3.58 -5.20
CA GLY A 139 25.93 2.19 -5.62
C GLY A 139 25.27 1.28 -4.57
N SER A 140 24.52 1.85 -3.61
CA SER A 140 23.83 1.09 -2.57
C SER A 140 22.74 0.19 -3.16
N ASN A 141 22.40 -0.92 -2.51
CA ASN A 141 21.38 -1.83 -2.97
C ASN A 141 20.02 -1.49 -2.34
N TYR A 142 19.08 -0.99 -3.15
CA TYR A 142 17.74 -0.64 -2.69
C TYR A 142 16.99 -1.81 -2.08
N ALA A 143 17.00 -2.98 -2.73
CA ALA A 143 16.26 -4.15 -2.28
C ALA A 143 16.74 -4.65 -0.91
N SER A 144 18.06 -4.58 -0.64
CA SER A 144 18.63 -4.96 0.66
C SER A 144 18.18 -4.06 1.81
N MET A 145 17.90 -2.80 1.55
CA MET A 145 17.36 -1.84 2.53
C MET A 145 15.84 -1.99 2.66
N ARG A 146 15.12 -2.04 1.53
CA ARG A 146 13.65 -2.05 1.50
C ARG A 146 13.00 -3.32 2.05
N LYS A 147 13.67 -4.47 1.94
CA LYS A 147 13.17 -5.76 2.49
C LYS A 147 12.86 -5.69 3.99
N TRP A 148 13.57 -4.85 4.75
CA TRP A 148 13.33 -4.69 6.17
C TRP A 148 11.95 -4.12 6.50
N GLY A 149 11.35 -3.35 5.58
CA GLY A 149 9.96 -2.92 5.69
C GLY A 149 8.97 -4.09 5.60
N SER A 150 9.17 -5.03 4.67
CA SER A 150 8.31 -6.22 4.57
C SER A 150 8.47 -7.15 5.78
N ILE A 151 9.69 -7.33 6.25
CA ILE A 151 9.98 -8.11 7.46
C ILE A 151 9.27 -7.49 8.67
N SER A 152 9.40 -6.17 8.86
CA SER A 152 8.79 -5.50 10.02
C SER A 152 7.25 -5.49 9.94
N TYR A 153 6.69 -5.35 8.74
CA TYR A 153 5.24 -5.47 8.54
C TYR A 153 4.74 -6.84 8.97
N LEU A 154 5.40 -7.92 8.54
CA LEU A 154 5.08 -9.30 8.95
C LEU A 154 5.23 -9.48 10.47
N CYS A 155 6.37 -9.04 11.03
CA CYS A 155 6.60 -9.10 12.48
C CYS A 155 5.53 -8.33 13.26
N ALA A 156 5.12 -7.15 12.80
CA ALA A 156 4.08 -6.35 13.45
C ALA A 156 2.69 -7.00 13.38
N ASN A 157 2.35 -7.67 12.26
CA ASN A 157 1.12 -8.47 12.18
C ASN A 157 1.12 -9.58 13.24
N LEU A 158 2.21 -10.34 13.33
CA LEU A 158 2.31 -11.46 14.26
C LEU A 158 2.36 -10.98 15.71
N ALA A 159 3.29 -10.07 16.03
CA ALA A 159 3.45 -9.54 17.38
C ALA A 159 2.20 -8.80 17.86
N GLY A 160 1.55 -8.03 16.96
CA GLY A 160 0.29 -7.36 17.25
C GLY A 160 -0.79 -8.34 17.70
N GLY A 161 -0.96 -9.47 17.01
CA GLY A 161 -1.92 -10.50 17.38
C GLY A 161 -1.65 -11.09 18.78
N PHE A 162 -0.39 -11.39 19.10
CA PHE A 162 -0.03 -11.89 20.43
C PHE A 162 -0.23 -10.83 21.53
N ILE A 163 0.15 -9.57 21.26
CA ILE A 163 -0.07 -8.48 22.21
C ILE A 163 -1.56 -8.27 22.46
N LEU A 164 -2.38 -8.27 21.42
CA LEU A 164 -3.81 -8.09 21.56
C LEU A 164 -4.48 -9.28 22.30
N SER A 165 -3.99 -10.49 22.12
CA SER A 165 -4.46 -11.65 22.89
C SER A 165 -4.24 -11.50 24.39
N ALA A 166 -3.16 -10.81 24.79
CA ALA A 166 -2.84 -10.58 26.20
C ALA A 166 -3.47 -9.29 26.76
N SER A 167 -3.56 -8.23 25.96
CA SER A 167 -3.91 -6.87 26.41
C SER A 167 -5.22 -6.33 25.83
N GLY A 168 -5.85 -7.09 24.91
CA GLY A 168 -7.04 -6.66 24.19
C GLY A 168 -6.78 -5.59 23.12
N ALA A 169 -7.82 -5.23 22.38
CA ALA A 169 -7.75 -4.26 21.30
C ALA A 169 -7.33 -2.84 21.74
N GLN A 170 -7.41 -2.56 23.05
CA GLN A 170 -6.98 -1.28 23.63
C GLN A 170 -5.48 -1.00 23.45
N ALA A 171 -4.67 -2.04 23.21
CA ALA A 171 -3.24 -1.91 22.95
C ALA A 171 -2.92 -1.25 21.59
N VAL A 172 -3.85 -1.26 20.62
CA VAL A 172 -3.59 -0.79 19.24
C VAL A 172 -3.06 0.65 19.16
N PRO A 173 -3.69 1.67 19.78
CA PRO A 173 -3.15 3.04 19.76
C PRO A 173 -1.78 3.14 20.40
N VAL A 174 -1.54 2.38 21.48
CA VAL A 174 -0.25 2.38 22.20
C VAL A 174 0.85 1.78 21.31
N ILE A 175 0.57 0.68 20.60
CA ILE A 175 1.54 0.07 19.69
C ILE A 175 1.86 1.04 18.53
N ILE A 176 0.83 1.70 17.95
CA ILE A 176 1.05 2.70 16.88
C ILE A 176 1.90 3.86 17.39
N PHE A 177 1.58 4.38 18.57
CA PHE A 177 2.34 5.48 19.19
C PHE A 177 3.79 5.09 19.46
N ALA A 178 4.03 3.94 20.09
CA ALA A 178 5.38 3.42 20.38
C ALA A 178 6.17 3.16 19.07
N ALA A 179 5.52 2.63 18.04
CA ALA A 179 6.13 2.42 16.74
C ALA A 179 6.52 3.75 16.05
N LEU A 180 5.72 4.80 16.21
CA LEU A 180 6.06 6.14 15.71
C LEU A 180 7.19 6.79 16.54
N CYS A 181 7.29 6.52 17.84
CA CYS A 181 8.48 6.91 18.63
C CYS A 181 9.76 6.27 18.06
N ALA A 182 9.71 4.96 17.77
CA ALA A 182 10.83 4.26 17.13
C ALA A 182 11.15 4.81 15.74
N ALA A 183 10.11 5.14 14.95
CA ALA A 183 10.27 5.75 13.63
C ALA A 183 10.90 7.14 13.72
N LEU A 184 10.56 7.94 14.72
CA LEU A 184 11.18 9.24 14.98
C LEU A 184 12.66 9.07 15.35
N ALA A 185 12.98 8.15 16.26
CA ALA A 185 14.36 7.85 16.63
C ALA A 185 15.21 7.42 15.41
N ALA A 186 14.68 6.53 14.56
CA ALA A 186 15.32 6.16 13.30
C ALA A 186 15.45 7.35 12.32
N GLY A 187 14.45 8.21 12.27
CA GLY A 187 14.45 9.42 11.45
C GLY A 187 15.52 10.43 11.87
N LEU A 188 15.76 10.60 13.17
CA LEU A 188 16.79 11.51 13.68
C LEU A 188 18.19 11.11 13.23
N ILE A 189 18.45 9.82 13.06
CA ILE A 189 19.71 9.30 12.52
C ILE A 189 19.69 9.11 11.00
N ALA A 190 18.65 9.58 10.29
CA ALA A 190 18.55 9.45 8.84
C ALA A 190 19.78 10.05 8.13
N PRO A 191 20.25 9.45 7.02
CA PRO A 191 21.36 9.99 6.25
C PRO A 191 21.00 11.37 5.68
N ARG A 192 21.82 12.37 5.94
CA ARG A 192 21.68 13.72 5.38
C ARG A 192 22.37 13.76 4.01
N LEU A 193 21.60 13.89 2.95
CA LEU A 193 22.10 13.85 1.58
C LEU A 193 22.11 15.25 0.92
N GLY A 194 21.67 16.26 1.63
CA GLY A 194 21.50 17.62 1.14
C GLY A 194 20.42 17.73 0.07
N ARG A 195 20.42 18.84 -0.67
CA ARG A 195 19.39 19.14 -1.67
C ARG A 195 19.33 18.06 -2.74
N PRO A 196 18.11 17.54 -3.05
CA PRO A 196 17.97 16.57 -4.12
C PRO A 196 18.39 17.18 -5.46
N ARG A 197 19.12 16.39 -6.25
CA ARG A 197 19.46 16.80 -7.61
C ARG A 197 18.18 16.75 -8.45
N ARG A 198 17.74 17.88 -9.00
CA ARG A 198 16.69 17.88 -10.01
C ARG A 198 17.21 17.09 -11.21
N ALA A 199 16.44 16.11 -11.70
CA ALA A 199 16.69 15.60 -13.03
C ALA A 199 16.74 16.81 -13.98
N SER A 200 17.71 16.83 -14.88
CA SER A 200 17.67 17.79 -15.99
C SER A 200 16.31 17.63 -16.65
N PRO A 201 15.50 18.66 -16.83
CA PRO A 201 14.42 18.55 -17.76
C PRO A 201 15.10 18.27 -19.10
N LEU A 202 15.05 17.01 -19.56
CA LEU A 202 14.99 16.77 -20.99
C LEU A 202 13.94 17.77 -21.46
N SER A 203 14.29 18.62 -22.41
CA SER A 203 13.46 19.76 -22.77
C SER A 203 12.02 19.26 -22.91
N ALA A 204 11.07 19.92 -22.25
CA ALA A 204 9.67 19.51 -22.34
C ALA A 204 9.19 19.44 -23.79
N ALA A 205 9.89 20.12 -24.71
CA ALA A 205 9.68 20.08 -26.15
C ALA A 205 10.14 18.75 -26.77
N ASP A 206 11.28 18.16 -26.36
CA ASP A 206 11.79 16.90 -26.92
C ASP A 206 10.94 15.71 -26.47
N ILE A 207 10.38 15.77 -25.25
CA ILE A 207 9.49 14.74 -24.71
C ILE A 207 8.09 14.80 -25.38
N GLN A 208 7.62 15.97 -25.78
CA GLN A 208 6.29 16.17 -26.34
C GLN A 208 6.17 15.69 -27.79
N GLN A 209 7.24 15.65 -28.55
CA GLN A 209 7.16 15.33 -30.00
C GLN A 209 7.27 13.83 -30.37
N SER A 210 7.82 12.97 -29.51
CA SER A 210 8.15 11.59 -29.89
C SER A 210 7.47 10.48 -29.10
N ALA A 211 6.81 10.74 -27.97
CA ALA A 211 6.24 9.70 -27.15
C ALA A 211 4.71 9.60 -27.31
N PRO A 212 4.13 8.37 -27.46
CA PRO A 212 2.68 8.18 -27.48
C PRO A 212 2.01 8.84 -26.28
N LYS A 213 0.82 9.42 -26.48
CA LYS A 213 0.06 10.05 -25.38
C LYS A 213 -0.15 9.02 -24.26
N LEU A 214 0.28 9.36 -23.02
CA LEU A 214 0.11 8.49 -21.86
C LEU A 214 -1.39 8.15 -21.64
N LEU A 215 -2.26 9.15 -21.75
CA LEU A 215 -3.71 9.00 -21.61
C LEU A 215 -4.34 8.45 -22.90
N ASN A 216 -3.98 7.23 -23.27
CA ASN A 216 -4.67 6.47 -24.31
C ASN A 216 -5.70 5.51 -23.71
N ARG A 217 -6.62 5.00 -24.53
CA ARG A 217 -7.69 4.09 -24.07
C ARG A 217 -7.17 2.83 -23.40
N TYR A 218 -6.08 2.26 -23.91
CA TYR A 218 -5.45 1.08 -23.32
C TYR A 218 -5.01 1.34 -21.90
N PHE A 219 -4.21 2.39 -21.67
CA PHE A 219 -3.68 2.75 -20.36
C PHE A 219 -4.80 3.10 -19.37
N LEU A 220 -5.81 3.87 -19.80
CA LEU A 220 -6.93 4.28 -18.94
C LEU A 220 -7.76 3.07 -18.52
N TYR A 221 -8.19 2.21 -19.46
CA TYR A 221 -8.95 1.00 -19.12
C TYR A 221 -8.14 0.06 -18.25
N PHE A 222 -6.84 -0.11 -18.53
CA PHE A 222 -5.99 -0.98 -17.75
C PHE A 222 -5.80 -0.46 -16.31
N SER A 223 -5.39 0.80 -16.14
CA SER A 223 -5.18 1.40 -14.82
C SER A 223 -6.46 1.42 -13.97
N THR A 224 -7.60 1.74 -14.59
CA THR A 224 -8.90 1.71 -13.93
C THR A 224 -9.28 0.29 -13.55
N GLY A 225 -9.10 -0.69 -14.45
CA GLY A 225 -9.38 -2.10 -14.20
C GLY A 225 -8.56 -2.66 -13.04
N VAL A 226 -7.26 -2.35 -12.99
CA VAL A 226 -6.37 -2.67 -11.87
C VAL A 226 -6.89 -2.06 -10.57
N GLY A 227 -7.23 -0.76 -10.57
CA GLY A 227 -7.75 -0.06 -9.40
C GLY A 227 -9.05 -0.69 -8.88
N VAL A 228 -9.96 -1.07 -9.78
CA VAL A 228 -11.24 -1.70 -9.41
C VAL A 228 -11.05 -3.15 -8.91
N ILE A 229 -10.16 -3.96 -9.53
CA ILE A 229 -9.82 -5.30 -9.00
C ILE A 229 -9.25 -5.17 -7.58
N THR A 230 -8.32 -4.24 -7.38
CA THR A 230 -7.74 -3.99 -6.06
C THR A 230 -8.79 -3.53 -5.06
N ALA A 231 -9.72 -2.67 -5.47
CA ALA A 231 -10.81 -2.18 -4.62
C ALA A 231 -11.74 -3.28 -4.12
N SER A 232 -11.86 -4.40 -4.83
CA SER A 232 -12.62 -5.57 -4.35
C SER A 232 -12.06 -6.17 -3.04
N HIS A 233 -10.87 -5.78 -2.61
CA HIS A 233 -10.29 -6.18 -1.32
C HIS A 233 -10.71 -5.27 -0.15
N ALA A 234 -11.46 -4.20 -0.41
CA ALA A 234 -11.81 -3.21 0.62
C ALA A 234 -12.57 -3.82 1.80
N PHE A 235 -13.51 -4.73 1.52
CA PHE A 235 -14.27 -5.43 2.55
C PHE A 235 -13.36 -6.29 3.45
N LEU A 236 -12.37 -6.96 2.87
CA LEU A 236 -11.37 -7.70 3.63
C LEU A 236 -10.57 -6.76 4.56
N TYR A 237 -10.01 -5.68 4.02
CA TYR A 237 -9.17 -4.76 4.79
C TYR A 237 -9.94 -4.04 5.91
N GLY A 238 -11.23 -3.79 5.71
CA GLY A 238 -12.05 -3.12 6.70
C GLY A 238 -12.63 -4.06 7.78
N PHE A 239 -13.05 -5.26 7.39
CA PHE A 239 -13.98 -6.03 8.22
C PHE A 239 -13.56 -7.48 8.50
N VAL A 240 -12.54 -8.02 7.84
CA VAL A 240 -12.19 -9.44 8.04
C VAL A 240 -11.75 -9.76 9.46
N SER A 241 -10.96 -8.88 10.08
CA SER A 241 -10.53 -9.08 11.47
C SER A 241 -11.73 -9.06 12.43
N ILE A 242 -12.67 -8.15 12.20
CA ILE A 242 -13.93 -8.05 12.94
C ILE A 242 -14.75 -9.35 12.77
N TYR A 243 -14.89 -9.83 11.54
CA TYR A 243 -15.57 -11.08 11.25
C TYR A 243 -14.92 -12.27 11.94
N TRP A 244 -13.61 -12.44 11.84
CA TRP A 244 -12.91 -13.54 12.50
C TRP A 244 -13.10 -13.52 14.01
N LYS A 245 -13.05 -12.34 14.63
CA LYS A 245 -13.34 -12.18 16.07
C LYS A 245 -14.77 -12.56 16.42
N SER A 246 -15.75 -12.19 15.60
CA SER A 246 -17.17 -12.48 15.85
C SER A 246 -17.50 -13.99 15.84
N ILE A 247 -16.69 -14.80 15.13
CA ILE A 247 -16.83 -16.27 15.10
C ILE A 247 -15.87 -16.98 16.08
N GLY A 248 -15.25 -16.23 17.02
CA GLY A 248 -14.45 -16.79 18.12
C GLY A 248 -12.98 -17.04 17.80
N ILE A 249 -12.46 -16.58 16.65
CA ILE A 249 -11.02 -16.70 16.34
C ILE A 249 -10.22 -15.75 17.25
N SER A 250 -9.14 -16.25 17.87
CA SER A 250 -8.28 -15.47 18.76
C SER A 250 -7.47 -14.42 17.99
N ASP A 251 -7.06 -13.35 18.68
CA ASP A 251 -6.27 -12.27 18.07
C ASP A 251 -4.92 -12.76 17.54
N SER A 252 -4.30 -13.74 18.20
CA SER A 252 -3.05 -14.36 17.72
C SER A 252 -3.26 -15.09 16.39
N VAL A 253 -4.38 -15.81 16.22
CA VAL A 253 -4.71 -16.48 14.96
C VAL A 253 -5.08 -15.46 13.87
N VAL A 254 -5.76 -14.37 14.21
CA VAL A 254 -5.99 -13.23 13.28
C VAL A 254 -4.65 -12.71 12.75
N GLY A 255 -3.66 -12.50 13.64
CA GLY A 255 -2.32 -12.08 13.22
C GLY A 255 -1.63 -13.09 12.31
N LEU A 256 -1.76 -14.39 12.62
CA LEU A 256 -1.23 -15.47 11.77
C LEU A 256 -1.89 -15.50 10.38
N LEU A 257 -3.21 -15.31 10.29
CA LEU A 257 -3.94 -15.28 9.02
C LEU A 257 -3.51 -14.09 8.14
N TRP A 258 -3.31 -12.92 8.74
CA TRP A 258 -2.77 -11.76 8.03
C TRP A 258 -1.32 -12.00 7.59
N GLY A 259 -0.48 -12.49 8.50
CA GLY A 259 0.91 -12.84 8.21
C GLY A 259 1.04 -13.89 7.11
N TRP A 260 0.16 -14.89 7.10
CA TRP A 260 0.13 -15.93 6.06
C TRP A 260 -0.12 -15.36 4.66
N GLY A 261 -1.05 -14.39 4.54
CA GLY A 261 -1.26 -13.68 3.27
C GLY A 261 0.00 -13.00 2.76
N VAL A 262 0.77 -12.37 3.66
CA VAL A 262 2.05 -11.72 3.30
C VAL A 262 3.11 -12.74 2.91
N VAL A 263 3.21 -13.86 3.62
CA VAL A 263 4.13 -14.96 3.25
C VAL A 263 3.79 -15.50 1.86
N ALA A 264 2.51 -15.74 1.58
CA ALA A 264 2.05 -16.20 0.27
C ALA A 264 2.41 -15.20 -0.84
N GLU A 265 2.28 -13.89 -0.59
CA GLU A 265 2.68 -12.84 -1.51
C GLU A 265 4.19 -12.86 -1.79
N ILE A 266 5.02 -12.99 -0.76
CA ILE A 266 6.48 -13.10 -0.91
C ILE A 266 6.84 -14.35 -1.75
N CYS A 267 6.21 -15.48 -1.49
CA CYS A 267 6.39 -16.69 -2.29
C CYS A 267 6.02 -16.46 -3.76
N MET A 268 4.94 -15.74 -4.03
CA MET A 268 4.55 -15.39 -5.41
C MET A 268 5.62 -14.56 -6.11
N PHE A 269 6.22 -13.57 -5.47
CA PHE A 269 7.30 -12.78 -6.08
C PHE A 269 8.51 -13.66 -6.44
N VAL A 270 8.84 -14.66 -5.62
CA VAL A 270 9.96 -15.59 -5.88
C VAL A 270 9.63 -16.53 -7.05
N VAL A 271 8.40 -17.03 -7.10
CA VAL A 271 7.97 -18.02 -8.11
C VAL A 271 7.61 -17.35 -9.44
N PHE A 272 7.24 -16.08 -9.42
CA PHE A 272 6.72 -15.37 -10.58
C PHE A 272 7.57 -15.47 -11.83
N THR A 273 8.88 -15.27 -11.71
CA THR A 273 9.81 -15.32 -12.85
C THR A 273 9.88 -16.69 -13.52
N ARG A 274 9.59 -17.76 -12.78
CA ARG A 274 9.58 -19.15 -13.31
C ARG A 274 8.21 -19.54 -13.85
N ALA A 275 7.12 -19.17 -13.16
CA ALA A 275 5.78 -19.65 -13.48
C ALA A 275 5.02 -18.72 -14.44
N PHE A 276 5.28 -17.41 -14.43
CA PHE A 276 4.48 -16.41 -15.13
C PHE A 276 5.27 -15.51 -16.09
N ALA A 277 6.57 -15.73 -16.27
CA ALA A 277 7.40 -14.87 -17.14
C ALA A 277 6.88 -14.79 -18.59
N SER A 278 6.37 -15.90 -19.13
CA SER A 278 5.83 -16.00 -20.49
C SER A 278 4.39 -15.48 -20.65
N PHE A 279 3.69 -15.21 -19.54
CA PHE A 279 2.30 -14.76 -19.59
C PHE A 279 2.22 -13.31 -20.02
N SER A 280 1.22 -13.01 -20.86
CA SER A 280 0.90 -11.62 -21.21
C SER A 280 0.39 -10.86 -19.99
N VAL A 281 0.54 -9.53 -20.00
CA VAL A 281 0.03 -8.66 -18.93
C VAL A 281 -1.47 -8.88 -18.71
N VAL A 282 -2.23 -9.04 -19.81
CA VAL A 282 -3.69 -9.30 -19.75
C VAL A 282 -3.97 -10.64 -19.08
N SER A 283 -3.24 -11.71 -19.44
CA SER A 283 -3.41 -13.04 -18.84
C SER A 283 -3.13 -13.00 -17.33
N ILE A 284 -2.09 -12.29 -16.90
CA ILE A 284 -1.77 -12.09 -15.48
C ILE A 284 -2.93 -11.42 -14.76
N MET A 285 -3.50 -10.35 -15.34
CA MET A 285 -4.64 -9.65 -14.76
C MET A 285 -5.92 -10.50 -14.70
N LEU A 286 -6.18 -11.31 -15.73
CA LEU A 286 -7.31 -12.25 -15.73
C LEU A 286 -7.18 -13.28 -14.62
N ILE A 287 -6.01 -13.89 -14.45
CA ILE A 287 -5.72 -14.83 -13.36
C ILE A 287 -5.92 -14.16 -12.00
N ALA A 288 -5.40 -12.94 -11.82
CA ALA A 288 -5.52 -12.20 -10.58
C ALA A 288 -6.99 -11.86 -10.24
N GLY A 289 -7.76 -11.38 -11.20
CA GLY A 289 -9.16 -11.04 -11.01
C GLY A 289 -10.05 -12.26 -10.80
N ILE A 290 -9.80 -13.37 -11.52
CA ILE A 290 -10.50 -14.64 -11.28
C ILE A 290 -10.16 -15.16 -9.87
N GLY A 291 -8.89 -15.10 -9.47
CA GLY A 291 -8.46 -15.44 -8.11
C GLY A 291 -9.16 -14.61 -7.03
N ALA A 292 -9.38 -13.33 -7.27
CA ALA A 292 -10.17 -12.47 -6.38
C ALA A 292 -11.64 -12.93 -6.32
N ILE A 293 -12.28 -13.22 -7.46
CA ILE A 293 -13.67 -13.68 -7.50
C ILE A 293 -13.83 -15.00 -6.75
N VAL A 294 -12.96 -15.98 -7.00
CA VAL A 294 -12.95 -17.26 -6.28
C VAL A 294 -12.81 -17.04 -4.78
N ARG A 295 -11.94 -16.12 -4.39
CA ARG A 295 -11.70 -15.76 -3.00
C ARG A 295 -12.94 -15.17 -2.35
N TRP A 296 -13.60 -14.20 -3.00
CA TRP A 296 -14.79 -13.54 -2.46
C TRP A 296 -16.02 -14.46 -2.43
N PHE A 297 -16.10 -15.39 -3.36
CA PHE A 297 -17.15 -16.42 -3.35
C PHE A 297 -16.94 -17.43 -2.22
N ALA A 298 -15.73 -17.94 -2.04
CA ALA A 298 -15.43 -18.97 -1.04
C ALA A 298 -15.36 -18.43 0.38
N PHE A 299 -14.92 -17.18 0.58
CA PHE A 299 -14.60 -16.63 1.90
C PHE A 299 -15.77 -16.73 2.91
N PRO A 300 -17.01 -16.29 2.60
CA PRO A 300 -18.12 -16.37 3.55
C PRO A 300 -18.60 -17.81 3.77
N LEU A 301 -18.26 -18.76 2.91
CA LEU A 301 -18.70 -20.15 3.00
C LEU A 301 -17.80 -21.00 3.91
N ILE A 302 -16.57 -20.55 4.21
CA ILE A 302 -15.59 -21.35 4.97
C ILE A 302 -16.14 -21.78 6.33
N TRP A 303 -16.67 -20.85 7.10
CA TRP A 303 -17.14 -21.14 8.45
C TRP A 303 -18.44 -21.97 8.46
N PRO A 304 -19.48 -21.64 7.67
CA PRO A 304 -20.71 -22.42 7.60
C PRO A 304 -20.50 -23.87 7.11
N LEU A 305 -19.49 -24.08 6.25
CA LEU A 305 -19.14 -25.44 5.75
C LEU A 305 -18.28 -26.23 6.73
N GLY A 306 -17.97 -25.71 7.92
CA GLY A 306 -17.18 -26.40 8.93
C GLY A 306 -15.69 -26.52 8.61
N LEU A 307 -15.16 -25.77 7.63
CA LEU A 307 -13.74 -25.82 7.25
C LEU A 307 -12.80 -25.17 8.28
N GLY A 308 -13.37 -24.47 9.26
CA GLY A 308 -12.66 -23.89 10.39
C GLY A 308 -11.54 -22.92 9.99
N VAL A 309 -10.56 -22.76 10.88
CA VAL A 309 -9.40 -21.89 10.67
C VAL A 309 -8.53 -22.34 9.50
N GLY A 310 -8.41 -23.66 9.25
CA GLY A 310 -7.67 -24.20 8.13
C GLY A 310 -8.18 -23.74 6.78
N GLY A 311 -9.50 -23.61 6.62
CA GLY A 311 -10.12 -23.04 5.42
C GLY A 311 -9.72 -21.59 5.20
N PHE A 312 -9.60 -20.78 6.27
CA PHE A 312 -9.12 -19.41 6.15
C PHE A 312 -7.64 -19.32 5.74
N PHE A 313 -6.77 -20.20 6.24
CA PHE A 313 -5.39 -20.28 5.76
C PHE A 313 -5.33 -20.64 4.26
N ALA A 314 -6.13 -21.62 3.83
CA ALA A 314 -6.20 -22.02 2.43
C ALA A 314 -6.63 -20.86 1.52
N ILE A 315 -7.71 -20.15 1.87
CA ILE A 315 -8.20 -19.03 1.06
C ILE A 315 -7.29 -17.79 1.12
N GLN A 316 -6.58 -17.58 2.23
CA GLN A 316 -5.59 -16.52 2.37
C GLN A 316 -4.36 -16.76 1.48
N THR A 317 -4.05 -17.98 1.10
CA THR A 317 -3.01 -18.26 0.10
C THR A 317 -3.34 -17.62 -1.26
N LEU A 318 -4.62 -17.51 -1.62
CA LEU A 318 -5.06 -16.80 -2.82
C LEU A 318 -4.81 -15.27 -2.76
N HIS A 319 -4.40 -14.73 -1.60
CA HIS A 319 -3.91 -13.34 -1.50
C HIS A 319 -2.73 -13.11 -2.46
N ALA A 320 -1.84 -14.08 -2.56
CA ALA A 320 -0.74 -14.06 -3.52
C ALA A 320 -1.21 -13.90 -4.98
N VAL A 321 -2.29 -14.58 -5.35
CA VAL A 321 -2.85 -14.49 -6.71
C VAL A 321 -3.57 -13.16 -6.90
N SER A 322 -4.44 -12.77 -5.97
CA SER A 322 -5.32 -11.61 -6.12
C SER A 322 -4.67 -10.26 -5.84
N VAL A 323 -3.49 -10.23 -5.20
CA VAL A 323 -2.78 -8.99 -4.85
C VAL A 323 -1.41 -8.93 -5.51
N ALA A 324 -0.54 -9.96 -5.32
CA ALA A 324 0.80 -9.88 -5.88
C ALA A 324 0.80 -9.86 -7.41
N LEU A 325 -0.05 -10.67 -8.08
CA LEU A 325 -0.14 -10.65 -9.54
C LEU A 325 -0.70 -9.33 -10.07
N VAL A 326 -1.62 -8.68 -9.35
CA VAL A 326 -2.11 -7.34 -9.73
C VAL A 326 -0.97 -6.33 -9.71
N LEU A 327 -0.17 -6.33 -8.63
CA LEU A 327 0.97 -5.43 -8.51
C LEU A 327 2.01 -5.68 -9.61
N ILE A 328 2.40 -6.93 -9.81
CA ILE A 328 3.38 -7.32 -10.84
C ILE A 328 2.88 -6.98 -12.25
N GLY A 329 1.62 -7.30 -12.53
CA GLY A 329 1.02 -7.03 -13.84
C GLY A 329 0.94 -5.54 -14.16
N LEU A 330 0.63 -4.70 -13.16
CA LEU A 330 0.67 -3.25 -13.32
C LEU A 330 2.09 -2.76 -13.67
N GLN A 331 3.10 -3.21 -12.91
CA GLN A 331 4.48 -2.81 -13.17
C GLN A 331 4.97 -3.31 -14.53
N LYS A 332 4.61 -4.54 -14.91
CA LYS A 332 4.92 -5.10 -16.23
C LYS A 332 4.28 -4.29 -17.35
N MET A 333 3.00 -3.93 -17.22
CA MET A 333 2.30 -3.10 -18.21
C MET A 333 2.99 -1.75 -18.38
N ILE A 334 3.31 -1.07 -17.28
CA ILE A 334 4.01 0.22 -17.32
C ILE A 334 5.36 0.06 -18.00
N GLY A 335 6.15 -0.95 -17.64
CA GLY A 335 7.45 -1.22 -18.24
C GLY A 335 7.40 -1.57 -19.74
N GLU A 336 6.33 -2.23 -20.20
CA GLU A 336 6.20 -2.63 -21.61
C GLU A 336 5.60 -1.54 -22.52
N THR A 337 4.80 -0.60 -21.97
CA THR A 337 3.97 0.29 -22.81
C THR A 337 4.16 1.78 -22.56
N VAL A 338 4.83 2.13 -21.47
CA VAL A 338 5.04 3.54 -21.08
C VAL A 338 6.50 3.91 -21.25
N ALA A 339 6.76 5.03 -21.92
CA ALA A 339 8.12 5.56 -22.05
C ALA A 339 8.69 5.90 -20.65
N GLU A 340 10.01 5.70 -20.49
CA GLU A 340 10.70 5.84 -19.20
C GLU A 340 10.45 7.21 -18.55
N GLU A 341 10.43 8.28 -19.34
CA GLU A 341 10.22 9.66 -18.90
C GLU A 341 8.82 9.90 -18.33
N ARG A 342 7.86 9.03 -18.67
CA ARG A 342 6.46 9.12 -18.23
C ARG A 342 6.07 8.09 -17.18
N THR A 343 7.00 7.23 -16.77
CA THR A 343 6.77 6.16 -15.78
C THR A 343 6.22 6.71 -14.47
N GLY A 344 6.77 7.82 -13.98
CA GLY A 344 6.28 8.46 -12.75
C GLY A 344 4.84 8.96 -12.86
N ALA A 345 4.48 9.58 -14.01
CA ALA A 345 3.11 10.03 -14.26
C ALA A 345 2.15 8.85 -14.38
N ALA A 346 2.56 7.76 -15.05
CA ALA A 346 1.78 6.54 -15.19
C ALA A 346 1.50 5.90 -13.82
N GLN A 347 2.51 5.77 -12.98
CA GLN A 347 2.36 5.29 -11.62
C GLN A 347 1.44 6.19 -10.80
N GLY A 348 1.58 7.52 -10.91
CA GLY A 348 0.71 8.47 -10.22
C GLY A 348 -0.77 8.28 -10.57
N ILE A 349 -1.10 8.09 -11.86
CA ILE A 349 -2.48 7.83 -12.30
C ILE A 349 -2.97 6.47 -11.79
N ALA A 350 -2.14 5.43 -11.84
CA ALA A 350 -2.50 4.11 -11.33
C ALA A 350 -2.73 4.13 -9.81
N TYR A 351 -1.90 4.84 -9.05
CA TYR A 351 -2.09 5.04 -7.61
C TYR A 351 -3.33 5.85 -7.28
N PHE A 352 -3.61 6.90 -8.07
CA PHE A 352 -4.86 7.67 -7.94
C PHE A 352 -6.06 6.76 -8.12
N SER A 353 -6.12 6.01 -9.22
CA SER A 353 -7.20 5.07 -9.54
C SER A 353 -7.40 4.06 -8.40
N ASN A 354 -6.30 3.40 -7.99
CA ASN A 354 -6.33 2.44 -6.88
C ASN A 354 -6.86 3.08 -5.58
N GLY A 355 -6.31 4.21 -5.19
CA GLY A 355 -6.69 4.90 -3.95
C GLY A 355 -8.16 5.35 -3.96
N PHE A 356 -8.63 5.89 -5.07
CA PHE A 356 -10.01 6.36 -5.24
C PHE A 356 -11.03 5.20 -5.15
N PHE A 357 -10.84 4.14 -5.94
CA PHE A 357 -11.76 3.01 -5.95
C PHE A 357 -11.70 2.22 -4.64
N MET A 358 -10.52 2.08 -4.03
CA MET A 358 -10.38 1.46 -2.72
C MET A 358 -11.16 2.23 -1.65
N ALA A 359 -11.05 3.56 -1.62
CA ALA A 359 -11.78 4.40 -0.69
C ALA A 359 -13.30 4.29 -0.88
N ALA A 360 -13.77 4.32 -2.13
CA ALA A 360 -15.18 4.16 -2.44
C ALA A 360 -15.71 2.78 -2.02
N ALA A 361 -14.97 1.71 -2.33
CA ALA A 361 -15.34 0.36 -1.92
C ALA A 361 -15.29 0.16 -0.40
N THR A 362 -14.32 0.80 0.30
CA THR A 362 -14.26 0.78 1.77
C THR A 362 -15.48 1.46 2.38
N LEU A 363 -15.91 2.60 1.81
CA LEU A 363 -17.08 3.32 2.30
C LEU A 363 -18.35 2.48 2.23
N ILE A 364 -18.60 1.77 1.12
CA ILE A 364 -19.77 0.89 0.99
C ILE A 364 -19.62 -0.40 1.79
N SER A 365 -18.43 -0.80 2.20
CA SER A 365 -18.19 -2.01 2.98
C SER A 365 -18.84 -1.97 4.37
N GLY A 366 -18.99 -0.78 4.98
CA GLY A 366 -19.65 -0.61 6.28
C GLY A 366 -21.10 -1.05 6.26
N PRO A 367 -21.97 -0.42 5.47
CA PRO A 367 -23.38 -0.82 5.32
C PRO A 367 -23.54 -2.28 4.88
N LEU A 368 -22.64 -2.79 4.03
CA LEU A 368 -22.66 -4.19 3.62
C LEU A 368 -22.36 -5.14 4.78
N TYR A 369 -21.39 -4.80 5.63
CA TYR A 369 -21.06 -5.62 6.78
C TYR A 369 -22.16 -5.58 7.84
N ASP A 370 -22.71 -4.41 8.11
CA ASP A 370 -23.81 -4.24 9.06
C ASP A 370 -25.04 -5.06 8.68
N ARG A 371 -25.40 -5.06 7.39
CA ARG A 371 -26.60 -5.75 6.89
C ARG A 371 -26.41 -7.24 6.62
N PHE A 372 -25.25 -7.65 6.14
CA PHE A 372 -25.00 -9.00 5.61
C PHE A 372 -23.89 -9.77 6.35
N GLY A 373 -23.18 -9.16 7.30
CA GLY A 373 -22.05 -9.78 7.97
C GLY A 373 -21.02 -10.29 6.96
N ALA A 374 -20.56 -11.52 7.13
CA ALA A 374 -19.60 -12.16 6.22
C ALA A 374 -20.11 -12.28 4.76
N ASN A 375 -21.43 -12.39 4.54
CA ASN A 375 -21.99 -12.46 3.19
C ASN A 375 -21.75 -11.19 2.37
N GLY A 376 -21.35 -10.07 3.00
CA GLY A 376 -20.88 -8.87 2.33
C GLY A 376 -19.70 -9.11 1.37
N PHE A 377 -18.92 -10.20 1.56
CA PHE A 377 -17.89 -10.59 0.60
C PHE A 377 -18.43 -10.88 -0.80
N PHE A 378 -19.65 -11.38 -0.93
CA PHE A 378 -20.28 -11.60 -2.24
C PHE A 378 -20.43 -10.28 -3.05
N ALA A 379 -20.63 -9.15 -2.37
CA ALA A 379 -20.70 -7.85 -3.05
C ALA A 379 -19.35 -7.40 -3.67
N MET A 380 -18.25 -8.02 -3.29
CA MET A 380 -16.93 -7.75 -3.89
C MET A 380 -16.75 -8.43 -5.25
N ILE A 381 -17.58 -9.45 -5.55
CA ILE A 381 -17.56 -10.17 -6.84
C ILE A 381 -17.91 -9.25 -8.01
N PRO A 382 -19.04 -8.52 -8.04
CA PRO A 382 -19.35 -7.61 -9.13
C PRO A 382 -18.30 -6.50 -9.30
N ILE A 383 -17.65 -6.05 -8.23
CA ILE A 383 -16.53 -5.10 -8.32
C ILE A 383 -15.36 -5.74 -9.07
N ALA A 384 -14.94 -6.95 -8.68
CA ALA A 384 -13.87 -7.66 -9.37
C ALA A 384 -14.21 -7.97 -10.84
N LEU A 385 -15.45 -8.36 -11.15
CA LEU A 385 -15.95 -8.57 -12.52
C LEU A 385 -15.89 -7.29 -13.36
N THR A 386 -16.28 -6.15 -12.78
CA THR A 386 -16.18 -4.84 -13.46
C THR A 386 -14.72 -4.53 -13.78
N GLY A 387 -13.81 -4.78 -12.85
CA GLY A 387 -12.36 -4.63 -13.10
C GLY A 387 -11.87 -5.54 -14.23
N LEU A 388 -12.29 -6.81 -14.26
CA LEU A 388 -11.96 -7.74 -15.34
C LEU A 388 -12.53 -7.30 -16.68
N ALA A 389 -13.77 -6.78 -16.73
CA ALA A 389 -14.35 -6.23 -17.95
C ALA A 389 -13.53 -5.06 -18.50
N LEU A 390 -13.04 -4.18 -17.62
CA LEU A 390 -12.15 -3.08 -17.99
C LEU A 390 -10.79 -3.59 -18.53
N ILE A 391 -10.23 -4.64 -17.94
CA ILE A 391 -9.03 -5.29 -18.49
C ILE A 391 -9.30 -5.90 -19.87
N GLY A 392 -10.48 -6.51 -20.08
CA GLY A 392 -10.91 -7.00 -21.38
C GLY A 392 -11.04 -5.88 -22.44
N LEU A 393 -11.58 -4.71 -22.04
CA LEU A 393 -11.64 -3.53 -22.91
C LEU A 393 -10.23 -2.97 -23.21
N ALA A 394 -9.34 -2.98 -22.22
CA ALA A 394 -7.94 -2.63 -22.42
C ALA A 394 -7.29 -3.56 -23.46
N ALA A 395 -7.49 -4.87 -23.35
CA ALA A 395 -6.93 -5.84 -24.29
C ALA A 395 -7.37 -5.57 -25.73
N ARG A 396 -8.63 -5.19 -25.95
CA ARG A 396 -9.15 -4.82 -27.28
C ARG A 396 -8.61 -3.49 -27.80
N SER A 397 -8.15 -2.62 -26.90
CA SER A 397 -7.59 -1.30 -27.21
C SER A 397 -6.07 -1.30 -27.25
N ALA A 398 -5.43 -2.46 -27.07
CA ALA A 398 -3.98 -2.58 -27.07
C ALA A 398 -3.40 -2.12 -28.41
N PRO A 399 -2.35 -1.30 -28.43
CA PRO A 399 -1.69 -0.95 -29.67
C PRO A 399 -1.19 -2.23 -30.34
N GLN A 400 -1.52 -2.39 -31.62
CA GLN A 400 -0.99 -3.52 -32.39
C GLN A 400 0.53 -3.44 -32.34
N ARG A 401 1.20 -4.46 -31.78
CA ARG A 401 2.65 -4.58 -31.93
C ARG A 401 2.93 -4.69 -33.42
N PRO A 402 3.82 -3.88 -34.00
CA PRO A 402 4.28 -4.15 -35.36
C PRO A 402 4.80 -5.59 -35.38
N LEU A 403 4.19 -6.42 -36.22
CA LEU A 403 4.67 -7.76 -36.52
C LEU A 403 6.08 -7.61 -37.09
N GLY A 404 7.10 -7.89 -36.30
CA GLY A 404 8.47 -7.96 -36.77
C GLY A 404 9.45 -7.05 -36.00
N ARG A 405 10.02 -7.58 -34.97
CA ARG A 405 11.51 -7.66 -34.85
C ARG A 405 11.85 -8.59 -33.71
#